data_17bd5d1b40a74272609138536d66d37a
#
_entry.id   17bd5d1b40a74272609138536d66d37a
#
_cell.length_a   1.000
_cell.length_b   1.000
_cell.length_c   1.000
_cell.angle_alpha   90.00
_cell.angle_beta   90.00
_cell.angle_gamma   90.00
#
_symmetry.space_group_name_H-M   'P 1'
#
loop_
_entity.id
_entity.type
_entity.pdbx_description
1 polymer ?
#
loop_
_entity_poly.entity_id
_entity_poly.type
_entity_poly.pdbx_seq_one_letter_code
_entity_poly.pdbx_strand_id
1 'polypeptide(L)'
;MPGSPAPDASPPPATKAALDRYLDRLFTEIAAYPLTEAPSVLISGAVRCGKTKVANRVAARGAYVHLKTDQIRNATFLHSHESEKRRAVKYLFRRILLRFPRGVLIDGTALMDAPCELPLWARARGMAFFAIGYSAGTPEAKHRDLLAYRAGNNCWTARSKSDAELLRFARRLIRRSKEIRAFCKAHDLPYYDLDSAQFAAERARIITDIEGKLAGMKSSGAPQGILARLQSWRASRL
;
A
#
# COMPACT_ATOMS: atom_id res chain seq x y z
N MET A 1 -28.57 12.84 2.84
CA MET A 1 -27.29 12.51 3.46
C MET A 1 -27.13 11.01 3.45
N PRO A 2 -26.27 10.39 2.62
CA PRO A 2 -25.99 8.97 2.75
C PRO A 2 -25.17 8.77 4.05
N GLY A 3 -25.66 7.87 4.91
CA GLY A 3 -25.06 7.58 6.22
C GLY A 3 -23.61 7.21 6.10
N SER A 4 -22.77 7.72 7.01
CA SER A 4 -21.38 7.31 7.19
C SER A 4 -21.31 5.79 7.27
N PRO A 5 -20.40 5.14 6.53
CA PRO A 5 -20.21 3.71 6.70
C PRO A 5 -19.78 3.42 8.14
N ALA A 6 -20.46 2.46 8.75
CA ALA A 6 -20.18 2.02 10.10
C ALA A 6 -18.69 1.69 10.26
N PRO A 7 -18.06 2.08 11.39
CA PRO A 7 -16.66 1.80 11.61
C PRO A 7 -16.45 0.28 11.70
N ASP A 8 -15.56 -0.22 10.86
CA ASP A 8 -14.85 -1.50 10.99
C ASP A 8 -15.67 -2.71 11.50
N ALA A 9 -16.57 -3.22 10.68
CA ALA A 9 -17.12 -4.55 10.95
C ALA A 9 -15.97 -5.57 10.93
N SER A 10 -15.60 -6.11 12.08
CA SER A 10 -14.69 -7.23 12.19
C SER A 10 -15.16 -8.38 11.29
N PRO A 11 -14.25 -9.17 10.71
CA PRO A 11 -14.65 -10.35 9.94
C PRO A 11 -15.47 -11.32 10.83
N PRO A 12 -16.34 -12.16 10.23
CA PRO A 12 -17.10 -13.16 10.98
C PRO A 12 -16.20 -14.03 11.89
N PRO A 13 -16.69 -14.53 13.04
CA PRO A 13 -15.85 -15.19 14.06
C PRO A 13 -14.98 -16.35 13.56
N ALA A 14 -15.53 -17.22 12.73
CA ALA A 14 -14.78 -18.37 12.17
C ALA A 14 -13.65 -17.90 11.24
N THR A 15 -13.91 -16.88 10.44
CA THR A 15 -12.93 -16.19 9.58
C THR A 15 -11.86 -15.52 10.43
N LYS A 16 -12.27 -14.82 11.48
CA LYS A 16 -11.35 -14.12 12.38
C LYS A 16 -10.36 -15.10 13.01
N ALA A 17 -10.83 -16.25 13.51
CA ALA A 17 -9.95 -17.27 14.10
C ALA A 17 -8.92 -17.82 13.10
N ALA A 18 -9.30 -17.99 11.82
CA ALA A 18 -8.37 -18.40 10.77
C ALA A 18 -7.32 -17.32 10.47
N LEU A 19 -7.75 -16.04 10.44
CA LEU A 19 -6.85 -14.92 10.25
C LEU A 19 -5.90 -14.73 11.43
N ASP A 20 -6.36 -14.92 12.65
CA ASP A 20 -5.52 -14.83 13.85
C ASP A 20 -4.45 -15.92 13.85
N ARG A 21 -4.78 -17.17 13.51
CA ARG A 21 -3.78 -18.25 13.36
C ARG A 21 -2.75 -17.94 12.25
N TYR A 22 -3.17 -17.33 11.16
CA TYR A 22 -2.25 -16.87 10.14
C TYR A 22 -1.32 -15.78 10.67
N LEU A 23 -1.85 -14.82 11.42
CA LEU A 23 -1.08 -13.73 12.02
C LEU A 23 -0.06 -14.26 13.03
N ASP A 24 -0.42 -15.21 13.88
CA ASP A 24 0.49 -15.78 14.89
C ASP A 24 1.72 -16.40 14.21
N ARG A 25 1.53 -17.16 13.12
CA ARG A 25 2.64 -17.70 12.32
C ARG A 25 3.47 -16.59 11.69
N LEU A 26 2.82 -15.63 11.04
CA LEU A 26 3.49 -14.52 10.39
C LEU A 26 4.28 -13.66 11.40
N PHE A 27 3.75 -13.45 12.59
CA PHE A 27 4.43 -12.71 13.65
C PHE A 27 5.68 -13.43 14.15
N THR A 28 5.62 -14.75 14.28
CA THR A 28 6.78 -15.58 14.61
C THR A 28 7.85 -15.48 13.52
N GLU A 29 7.45 -15.57 12.25
CA GLU A 29 8.35 -15.41 11.11
C GLU A 29 9.01 -14.02 11.09
N ILE A 30 8.25 -12.95 11.24
CA ILE A 30 8.79 -11.58 11.27
C ILE A 30 9.76 -11.39 12.45
N ALA A 31 9.40 -11.88 13.64
CA ALA A 31 10.21 -11.73 14.84
C ALA A 31 11.54 -12.49 14.78
N ALA A 32 11.68 -13.46 13.88
CA ALA A 32 12.93 -14.18 13.65
C ALA A 32 14.00 -13.33 12.91
N TYR A 33 13.60 -12.19 12.32
CA TYR A 33 14.53 -11.29 11.63
C TYR A 33 14.95 -10.13 12.54
N PRO A 34 16.20 -9.64 12.40
CA PRO A 34 16.62 -8.40 13.05
C PRO A 34 15.86 -7.22 12.43
N LEU A 35 14.92 -6.64 13.19
CA LEU A 35 14.13 -5.52 12.72
C LEU A 35 14.89 -4.20 12.88
N THR A 36 14.84 -3.34 11.86
CA THR A 36 15.34 -1.97 11.99
C THR A 36 14.44 -1.15 12.93
N GLU A 37 15.04 -0.21 13.65
CA GLU A 37 14.31 0.76 14.49
C GLU A 37 13.60 1.86 13.69
N ALA A 38 13.75 1.85 12.37
CA ALA A 38 13.03 2.79 11.51
C ALA A 38 11.51 2.53 11.51
N PRO A 39 10.68 3.58 11.38
CA PRO A 39 9.23 3.44 11.27
C PRO A 39 8.84 2.48 10.17
N SER A 40 7.79 1.67 10.39
CA SER A 40 7.24 0.83 9.32
C SER A 40 6.73 1.66 8.16
N VAL A 41 6.82 1.09 6.96
CA VAL A 41 6.61 1.79 5.68
C VAL A 41 5.51 1.13 4.89
N LEU A 42 4.60 1.93 4.35
CA LEU A 42 3.58 1.51 3.40
C LEU A 42 3.87 2.11 2.03
N ILE A 43 4.04 1.28 1.01
CA ILE A 43 4.20 1.71 -0.38
C ILE A 43 3.01 1.22 -1.19
N SER A 44 2.15 2.14 -1.61
CA SER A 44 0.95 1.84 -2.39
C SER A 44 1.01 2.44 -3.79
N GLY A 45 -0.04 2.22 -4.56
CA GLY A 45 -0.18 2.84 -5.87
C GLY A 45 -0.88 1.96 -6.90
N ALA A 46 -0.92 2.46 -8.13
CA ALA A 46 -1.58 1.78 -9.24
C ALA A 46 -0.92 0.43 -9.56
N VAL A 47 -1.69 -0.46 -10.16
CA VAL A 47 -1.15 -1.72 -10.71
C VAL A 47 -0.08 -1.39 -11.76
N ARG A 48 1.02 -2.14 -11.74
CA ARG A 48 2.14 -1.99 -12.71
C ARG A 48 2.87 -0.64 -12.67
N CYS A 49 2.83 0.08 -11.56
CA CYS A 49 3.64 1.29 -11.37
C CYS A 49 5.06 1.01 -10.81
N GLY A 50 5.51 -0.23 -10.76
CA GLY A 50 6.85 -0.55 -10.28
C GLY A 50 7.05 -0.45 -8.77
N LYS A 51 5.98 -0.24 -7.98
CA LYS A 51 6.06 -0.13 -6.52
C LYS A 51 6.82 -1.26 -5.84
N THR A 52 6.63 -2.52 -6.28
CA THR A 52 7.37 -3.66 -5.71
C THR A 52 8.89 -3.58 -5.98
N LYS A 53 9.31 -3.02 -7.13
CA LYS A 53 10.74 -2.79 -7.39
C LYS A 53 11.30 -1.68 -6.49
N VAL A 54 10.52 -0.63 -6.25
CA VAL A 54 10.87 0.42 -5.28
C VAL A 54 10.91 -0.17 -3.87
N ALA A 55 9.86 -0.88 -3.47
CA ALA A 55 9.75 -1.51 -2.16
C ALA A 55 10.91 -2.47 -1.86
N ASN A 56 11.26 -3.36 -2.82
CA ASN A 56 12.40 -4.26 -2.68
C ASN A 56 13.71 -3.51 -2.41
N ARG A 57 13.93 -2.38 -3.10
CA ARG A 57 15.17 -1.62 -2.95
C ARG A 57 15.21 -0.89 -1.61
N VAL A 58 14.11 -0.24 -1.24
CA VAL A 58 13.98 0.45 0.06
C VAL A 58 14.09 -0.56 1.20
N ALA A 59 13.46 -1.72 1.09
CA ALA A 59 13.52 -2.76 2.11
C ALA A 59 14.94 -3.30 2.31
N ALA A 60 15.65 -3.60 1.20
CA ALA A 60 17.02 -4.11 1.26
C ALA A 60 17.99 -3.11 1.91
N ARG A 61 17.89 -1.82 1.58
CA ARG A 61 18.78 -0.78 2.13
C ARG A 61 18.43 -0.39 3.56
N GLY A 62 17.14 -0.43 3.90
CA GLY A 62 16.65 -0.08 5.23
C GLY A 62 16.58 -1.24 6.22
N ALA A 63 16.97 -2.46 5.82
CA ALA A 63 16.82 -3.69 6.60
C ALA A 63 15.39 -3.94 7.10
N TYR A 64 14.39 -3.67 6.23
CA TYR A 64 12.99 -3.95 6.54
C TYR A 64 12.60 -5.39 6.19
N VAL A 65 11.76 -5.99 7.00
CA VAL A 65 11.00 -7.18 6.58
C VAL A 65 9.94 -6.76 5.57
N HIS A 66 10.05 -7.26 4.34
CA HIS A 66 9.18 -6.85 3.23
C HIS A 66 8.00 -7.80 3.06
N LEU A 67 6.79 -7.28 3.21
CA LEU A 67 5.52 -7.99 3.03
C LEU A 67 4.78 -7.47 1.80
N LYS A 68 4.41 -8.37 0.90
CA LYS A 68 3.60 -8.05 -0.29
C LYS A 68 2.13 -8.28 0.01
N THR A 69 1.28 -7.29 -0.30
CA THR A 69 -0.17 -7.41 -0.07
C THR A 69 -0.78 -8.58 -0.85
N ASP A 70 -0.24 -8.92 -2.03
CA ASP A 70 -0.72 -10.04 -2.82
C ASP A 70 -0.45 -11.39 -2.11
N GLN A 71 0.68 -11.55 -1.42
CA GLN A 71 0.96 -12.75 -0.63
C GLN A 71 0.00 -12.87 0.56
N ILE A 72 -0.21 -11.77 1.30
CA ILE A 72 -1.15 -11.72 2.42
C ILE A 72 -2.58 -11.99 1.93
N ARG A 73 -2.96 -11.38 0.81
CA ARG A 73 -4.24 -11.60 0.18
C ARG A 73 -4.42 -13.08 -0.23
N ASN A 74 -3.42 -13.69 -0.82
CA ASN A 74 -3.48 -15.10 -1.24
C ASN A 74 -3.65 -16.05 -0.04
N ALA A 75 -3.07 -15.74 1.11
CA ALA A 75 -3.24 -16.53 2.33
C ALA A 75 -4.66 -16.43 2.92
N THR A 76 -5.47 -15.45 2.50
CA THR A 76 -6.84 -15.22 3.00
C THR A 76 -7.94 -15.73 2.04
N PHE A 77 -7.60 -16.49 1.00
CA PHE A 77 -8.52 -16.88 -0.09
C PHE A 77 -9.62 -17.85 0.25
N LEU A 78 -9.86 -18.14 1.50
CA LEU A 78 -11.02 -18.90 1.95
C LEU A 78 -12.36 -18.15 1.82
N HIS A 79 -12.35 -16.91 1.28
CA HIS A 79 -13.55 -16.08 1.20
C HIS A 79 -14.05 -15.94 -0.24
N SER A 80 -15.34 -16.22 -0.42
CA SER A 80 -16.02 -16.16 -1.71
C SER A 80 -16.28 -14.73 -2.20
N HIS A 81 -16.51 -13.78 -1.27
CA HIS A 81 -16.90 -12.40 -1.61
C HIS A 81 -15.75 -11.40 -1.54
N GLU A 82 -15.63 -10.55 -2.56
CA GLU A 82 -14.57 -9.52 -2.67
C GLU A 82 -14.61 -8.50 -1.51
N SER A 83 -15.81 -8.18 -1.00
CA SER A 83 -15.97 -7.30 0.17
C SER A 83 -15.39 -7.89 1.45
N GLU A 84 -15.54 -9.20 1.64
CA GLU A 84 -14.97 -9.92 2.79
C GLU A 84 -13.44 -10.01 2.69
N LYS A 85 -12.93 -10.28 1.50
CA LYS A 85 -11.48 -10.26 1.25
C LYS A 85 -10.88 -8.92 1.60
N ARG A 86 -11.51 -7.81 1.20
CA ARG A 86 -11.03 -6.45 1.52
C ARG A 86 -11.04 -6.19 3.02
N ARG A 87 -12.10 -6.61 3.75
CA ARG A 87 -12.16 -6.49 5.22
C ARG A 87 -11.07 -7.32 5.89
N ALA A 88 -10.89 -8.57 5.47
CA ALA A 88 -9.86 -9.46 5.99
C ALA A 88 -8.44 -8.88 5.78
N VAL A 89 -8.15 -8.39 4.58
CA VAL A 89 -6.86 -7.77 4.25
C VAL A 89 -6.61 -6.52 5.11
N LYS A 90 -7.61 -5.64 5.28
CA LYS A 90 -7.48 -4.46 6.16
C LYS A 90 -7.24 -4.87 7.63
N TYR A 91 -7.96 -5.88 8.12
CA TYR A 91 -7.76 -6.44 9.46
C TYR A 91 -6.32 -6.91 9.64
N LEU A 92 -5.80 -7.71 8.71
CA LEU A 92 -4.43 -8.23 8.76
C LEU A 92 -3.40 -7.10 8.79
N PHE A 93 -3.52 -6.10 7.90
CA PHE A 93 -2.56 -4.98 7.87
C PHE A 93 -2.56 -4.20 9.18
N ARG A 94 -3.72 -3.92 9.75
CA ARG A 94 -3.81 -3.23 11.04
C ARG A 94 -3.15 -4.04 12.15
N ARG A 95 -3.39 -5.36 12.21
CA ARG A 95 -2.77 -6.24 13.21
C ARG A 95 -1.26 -6.31 13.05
N ILE A 96 -0.76 -6.46 11.83
CA ILE A 96 0.69 -6.45 11.53
C ILE A 96 1.32 -5.13 11.98
N LEU A 97 0.76 -4.00 11.57
CA LEU A 97 1.30 -2.69 11.88
C LEU A 97 1.16 -2.30 13.36
N LEU A 98 0.16 -2.80 14.07
CA LEU A 98 0.07 -2.65 15.53
C LEU A 98 1.16 -3.43 16.25
N ARG A 99 1.46 -4.63 15.78
CA ARG A 99 2.50 -5.47 16.36
C ARG A 99 3.91 -5.00 16.02
N PHE A 100 4.08 -4.51 14.79
CA PHE A 100 5.35 -4.05 14.25
C PHE A 100 5.23 -2.60 13.73
N PRO A 101 5.20 -1.61 14.63
CA PRO A 101 5.17 -0.20 14.22
C PRO A 101 6.50 0.25 13.59
N ARG A 102 7.53 -0.58 13.71
CA ARG A 102 8.89 -0.39 13.18
C ARG A 102 9.35 -1.64 12.45
N GLY A 103 10.26 -1.48 11.50
CA GLY A 103 11.00 -2.57 10.88
C GLY A 103 10.26 -3.34 9.78
N VAL A 104 9.02 -3.01 9.45
CA VAL A 104 8.23 -3.70 8.41
C VAL A 104 7.95 -2.76 7.25
N LEU A 105 8.07 -3.25 6.02
CA LEU A 105 7.64 -2.58 4.81
C LEU A 105 6.53 -3.39 4.14
N ILE A 106 5.36 -2.77 3.92
CA ILE A 106 4.25 -3.40 3.22
C ILE A 106 4.05 -2.71 1.87
N ASP A 107 4.06 -3.48 0.76
CA ASP A 107 3.75 -2.95 -0.56
C ASP A 107 2.51 -3.59 -1.18
N GLY A 108 1.70 -2.78 -1.83
CA GLY A 108 0.59 -3.28 -2.65
C GLY A 108 -0.53 -2.30 -2.92
N THR A 109 -1.39 -2.67 -3.87
CA THR A 109 -2.54 -1.86 -4.27
C THR A 109 -3.64 -1.82 -3.22
N ALA A 110 -3.81 -2.90 -2.44
CA ALA A 110 -4.86 -3.04 -1.44
C ALA A 110 -4.76 -2.02 -0.29
N LEU A 111 -3.59 -1.40 -0.08
CA LEU A 111 -3.39 -0.36 0.92
C LEU A 111 -4.23 0.91 0.67
N MET A 112 -4.67 1.12 -0.57
CA MET A 112 -5.50 2.26 -1.00
C MET A 112 -6.91 1.85 -1.42
N ASP A 113 -7.38 0.66 -1.05
CA ASP A 113 -8.76 0.27 -1.30
C ASP A 113 -9.73 1.12 -0.45
N ALA A 114 -10.85 1.47 -1.05
CA ALA A 114 -11.85 2.31 -0.39
C ALA A 114 -12.54 1.58 0.79
N PRO A 115 -12.81 2.29 1.91
CA PRO A 115 -12.38 3.65 2.20
C PRO A 115 -10.86 3.71 2.48
N CYS A 116 -10.17 4.75 1.99
CA CYS A 116 -8.71 4.91 2.08
C CYS A 116 -8.22 5.32 3.48
N GLU A 117 -8.69 4.66 4.53
CA GLU A 117 -8.36 5.03 5.91
C GLU A 117 -6.97 4.55 6.38
N LEU A 118 -6.50 3.43 5.85
CA LEU A 118 -5.26 2.80 6.32
C LEU A 118 -4.03 3.72 6.23
N PRO A 119 -3.81 4.49 5.16
CA PRO A 119 -2.71 5.44 5.09
C PRO A 119 -2.75 6.51 6.18
N LEU A 120 -3.94 7.07 6.44
CA LEU A 120 -4.13 8.10 7.48
C LEU A 120 -3.95 7.51 8.87
N TRP A 121 -4.49 6.33 9.09
CA TRP A 121 -4.33 5.59 10.34
C TRP A 121 -2.86 5.25 10.63
N ALA A 122 -2.09 4.83 9.63
CA ALA A 122 -0.68 4.52 9.76
C ALA A 122 0.15 5.78 10.03
N ARG A 123 -0.09 6.86 9.27
CA ARG A 123 0.56 8.16 9.49
C ARG A 123 0.31 8.71 10.89
N ALA A 124 -0.92 8.61 11.40
CA ALA A 124 -1.25 9.04 12.76
C ALA A 124 -0.49 8.26 13.86
N ARG A 125 0.17 7.16 13.50
CA ARG A 125 1.03 6.34 14.37
C ARG A 125 2.51 6.47 14.08
N GLY A 126 2.91 7.49 13.33
CA GLY A 126 4.30 7.76 12.99
C GLY A 126 4.90 6.83 11.94
N MET A 127 4.08 6.04 11.23
CA MET A 127 4.54 5.20 10.13
C MET A 127 4.60 6.01 8.83
N ALA A 128 5.50 5.62 7.92
CA ALA A 128 5.63 6.27 6.63
C ALA A 128 4.64 5.69 5.61
N PHE A 129 4.08 6.56 4.76
CA PHE A 129 3.26 6.16 3.62
C PHE A 129 3.72 6.87 2.35
N PHE A 130 3.81 6.13 1.25
CA PHE A 130 4.16 6.63 -0.08
C PHE A 130 3.24 6.02 -1.14
N ALA A 131 2.77 6.83 -2.07
CA ALA A 131 1.98 6.37 -3.19
C ALA A 131 2.71 6.60 -4.51
N ILE A 132 2.58 5.66 -5.45
CA ILE A 132 3.22 5.71 -6.78
C ILE A 132 2.15 5.45 -7.86
N GLY A 133 2.13 6.24 -8.92
CA GLY A 133 1.14 6.06 -9.99
C GLY A 133 1.54 6.70 -11.32
N TYR A 134 0.55 6.91 -12.16
CA TYR A 134 0.66 7.45 -13.53
C TYR A 134 -0.36 8.56 -13.76
N SER A 135 -0.58 9.44 -12.80
CA SER A 135 -1.69 10.40 -12.89
C SER A 135 -1.47 11.46 -13.99
N ALA A 136 -0.23 11.74 -14.34
CA ALA A 136 0.14 12.63 -15.45
C ALA A 136 0.14 11.93 -16.81
N GLY A 137 0.14 10.59 -16.86
CA GLY A 137 0.18 9.81 -18.09
C GLY A 137 -1.14 9.81 -18.85
N THR A 138 -1.09 9.40 -20.13
CA THR A 138 -2.27 9.17 -20.97
C THR A 138 -2.62 7.69 -21.04
N PRO A 139 -3.91 7.33 -21.25
CA PRO A 139 -4.31 5.94 -21.46
C PRO A 139 -3.58 5.28 -22.64
N GLU A 140 -3.33 6.02 -23.71
CA GLU A 140 -2.67 5.54 -24.92
C GLU A 140 -1.20 5.22 -24.69
N ALA A 141 -0.47 6.09 -23.96
CA ALA A 141 0.90 5.82 -23.55
C ALA A 141 0.96 4.57 -22.66
N LYS A 142 0.05 4.49 -21.66
CA LYS A 142 -0.03 3.33 -20.78
C LYS A 142 -0.43 2.04 -21.50
N HIS A 143 -1.27 2.13 -22.50
CA HIS A 143 -1.62 1.00 -23.36
C HIS A 143 -0.40 0.47 -24.13
N ARG A 144 0.41 1.35 -24.76
CA ARG A 144 1.67 0.96 -25.42
C ARG A 144 2.62 0.25 -24.45
N ASP A 145 2.76 0.74 -23.21
CA ASP A 145 3.55 0.06 -22.18
C ASP A 145 3.04 -1.35 -21.90
N LEU A 146 1.73 -1.51 -21.75
CA LEU A 146 1.13 -2.81 -21.46
C LEU A 146 1.33 -3.80 -22.61
N LEU A 147 1.28 -3.34 -23.87
CA LEU A 147 1.59 -4.13 -25.05
C LEU A 147 3.06 -4.56 -25.07
N ALA A 148 3.98 -3.65 -24.82
CA ALA A 148 5.41 -3.96 -24.71
C ALA A 148 5.70 -4.99 -23.61
N TYR A 149 5.04 -4.87 -22.45
CA TYR A 149 5.13 -5.82 -21.36
C TYR A 149 4.54 -7.19 -21.71
N ARG A 150 3.49 -7.25 -22.53
CA ARG A 150 2.89 -8.50 -23.00
C ARG A 150 3.88 -9.29 -23.84
N ALA A 151 4.59 -8.61 -24.74
CA ALA A 151 5.62 -9.22 -25.59
C ALA A 151 6.82 -9.74 -24.79
N GLY A 152 7.21 -9.05 -23.71
CA GLY A 152 8.38 -9.36 -22.87
C GLY A 152 8.14 -10.41 -21.76
N ASN A 153 7.12 -11.21 -21.81
CA ASN A 153 6.91 -12.45 -21.03
C ASN A 153 6.37 -12.42 -19.60
N ASN A 154 6.20 -11.31 -18.92
CA ASN A 154 5.86 -11.40 -17.48
C ASN A 154 4.58 -10.68 -17.03
N CYS A 155 3.68 -10.35 -17.94
CA CYS A 155 2.45 -9.66 -17.56
C CYS A 155 1.24 -10.59 -17.63
N TRP A 156 1.00 -11.38 -16.57
CA TRP A 156 -0.20 -12.22 -16.48
C TRP A 156 -1.50 -11.43 -16.74
N THR A 157 -1.56 -10.16 -16.32
CA THR A 157 -2.70 -9.26 -16.58
C THR A 157 -2.86 -8.85 -18.05
N ALA A 158 -1.81 -8.94 -18.87
CA ALA A 158 -1.86 -8.57 -20.26
C ALA A 158 -2.01 -9.77 -21.20
N ARG A 159 -1.53 -10.95 -20.77
CA ARG A 159 -1.51 -12.17 -21.61
C ARG A 159 -2.90 -12.62 -22.08
N SER A 160 -3.89 -12.52 -21.22
CA SER A 160 -5.26 -13.00 -21.48
C SER A 160 -6.19 -11.93 -22.04
N LYS A 161 -5.69 -10.73 -22.35
CA LYS A 161 -6.52 -9.60 -22.77
C LYS A 161 -6.29 -9.24 -24.23
N SER A 162 -7.38 -8.94 -24.95
CA SER A 162 -7.33 -8.28 -26.25
C SER A 162 -6.79 -6.85 -26.13
N ASP A 163 -6.37 -6.25 -27.23
CA ASP A 163 -5.86 -4.88 -27.25
C ASP A 163 -6.90 -3.86 -26.76
N ALA A 164 -8.19 -4.06 -27.14
CA ALA A 164 -9.28 -3.24 -26.66
C ALA A 164 -9.49 -3.34 -25.14
N GLU A 165 -9.34 -4.54 -24.58
CA GLU A 165 -9.41 -4.74 -23.12
C GLU A 165 -8.20 -4.13 -22.40
N LEU A 166 -6.99 -4.19 -23.00
CA LEU A 166 -5.82 -3.53 -22.46
C LEU A 166 -5.97 -2.01 -22.47
N LEU A 167 -6.55 -1.42 -23.52
CA LEU A 167 -6.83 0.02 -23.55
C LEU A 167 -7.85 0.41 -22.46
N ARG A 168 -8.92 -0.37 -22.30
CA ARG A 168 -9.88 -0.15 -21.20
C ARG A 168 -9.20 -0.28 -19.84
N PHE A 169 -8.28 -1.24 -19.69
CA PHE A 169 -7.51 -1.41 -18.48
C PHE A 169 -6.58 -0.21 -18.24
N ALA A 170 -5.86 0.27 -19.25
CA ALA A 170 -5.03 1.47 -19.16
C ALA A 170 -5.82 2.70 -18.70
N ARG A 171 -7.02 2.92 -19.26
CA ARG A 171 -7.93 4.00 -18.82
C ARG A 171 -8.28 3.90 -17.33
N ARG A 172 -8.57 2.68 -16.85
CA ARG A 172 -8.85 2.45 -15.42
C ARG A 172 -7.62 2.73 -14.54
N LEU A 173 -6.41 2.34 -14.99
CA LEU A 173 -5.17 2.60 -14.25
C LEU A 173 -4.87 4.09 -14.11
N ILE A 174 -5.02 4.85 -15.19
CA ILE A 174 -4.82 6.31 -15.17
C ILE A 174 -5.86 6.98 -14.26
N ARG A 175 -7.14 6.64 -14.41
CA ARG A 175 -8.20 7.15 -13.54
C ARG A 175 -7.90 6.87 -12.07
N ARG A 176 -7.56 5.61 -11.74
CA ARG A 176 -7.22 5.23 -10.37
C ARG A 176 -6.01 5.98 -9.83
N SER A 177 -4.99 6.23 -10.66
CA SER A 177 -3.82 7.02 -10.27
C SER A 177 -4.20 8.47 -9.95
N LYS A 178 -5.11 9.08 -10.72
CA LYS A 178 -5.64 10.43 -10.46
C LYS A 178 -6.42 10.48 -9.14
N GLU A 179 -7.25 9.48 -8.86
CA GLU A 179 -7.97 9.37 -7.58
C GLU A 179 -7.00 9.26 -6.38
N ILE A 180 -5.98 8.41 -6.49
CA ILE A 180 -4.94 8.25 -5.46
C ILE A 180 -4.18 9.56 -5.26
N ARG A 181 -3.78 10.23 -6.35
CA ARG A 181 -3.11 11.53 -6.27
C ARG A 181 -3.97 12.59 -5.57
N ALA A 182 -5.24 12.68 -5.96
CA ALA A 182 -6.18 13.63 -5.34
C ALA A 182 -6.33 13.36 -3.83
N PHE A 183 -6.48 12.09 -3.44
CA PHE A 183 -6.51 11.69 -2.03
C PHE A 183 -5.21 12.08 -1.31
N CYS A 184 -4.05 11.76 -1.89
CA CYS A 184 -2.76 12.08 -1.29
C CYS A 184 -2.60 13.60 -1.12
N LYS A 185 -2.98 14.40 -2.13
CA LYS A 185 -2.95 15.87 -2.05
C LYS A 185 -3.87 16.40 -0.96
N ALA A 186 -5.10 15.90 -0.85
CA ALA A 186 -6.07 16.32 0.15
C ALA A 186 -5.62 16.05 1.59
N HIS A 187 -4.76 15.06 1.79
CA HIS A 187 -4.29 14.62 3.11
C HIS A 187 -2.79 14.84 3.34
N ASP A 188 -2.14 15.62 2.50
CA ASP A 188 -0.70 15.88 2.57
C ASP A 188 0.14 14.59 2.69
N LEU A 189 -0.17 13.61 1.83
CA LEU A 189 0.57 12.36 1.72
C LEU A 189 1.47 12.39 0.48
N PRO A 190 2.71 11.85 0.55
CA PRO A 190 3.60 11.78 -0.60
C PRO A 190 3.01 10.94 -1.75
N TYR A 191 2.98 11.53 -2.94
CA TYR A 191 2.60 10.86 -4.17
C TYR A 191 3.67 11.11 -5.24
N TYR A 192 4.07 10.07 -5.96
CA TYR A 192 5.04 10.11 -7.04
C TYR A 192 4.38 9.68 -8.35
N ASP A 193 4.47 10.54 -9.36
CA ASP A 193 4.15 10.15 -10.73
C ASP A 193 5.36 9.48 -11.39
N LEU A 194 5.07 8.44 -12.17
CA LEU A 194 6.04 7.79 -13.03
C LEU A 194 5.74 8.13 -14.50
N ASP A 195 6.74 8.58 -15.19
CA ASP A 195 6.73 8.64 -16.65
C ASP A 195 7.25 7.31 -17.21
N SER A 196 6.49 6.70 -18.10
CA SER A 196 6.87 5.46 -18.75
C SER A 196 8.09 5.62 -19.68
N ALA A 197 8.28 6.79 -20.28
CA ALA A 197 9.42 7.08 -21.13
C ALA A 197 10.75 7.12 -20.34
N GLN A 198 10.69 7.50 -19.06
CA GLN A 198 11.85 7.66 -18.19
C GLN A 198 11.81 6.73 -16.96
N PHE A 199 11.12 5.62 -17.08
CA PHE A 199 10.75 4.74 -15.95
C PHE A 199 11.92 4.36 -15.03
N ALA A 200 13.10 4.06 -15.58
CA ALA A 200 14.27 3.66 -14.79
C ALA A 200 14.84 4.83 -13.97
N ALA A 201 15.00 5.99 -14.58
CA ALA A 201 15.51 7.19 -13.93
C ALA A 201 14.55 7.71 -12.86
N GLU A 202 13.25 7.81 -13.21
CA GLU A 202 12.20 8.21 -12.29
C GLU A 202 12.13 7.29 -11.06
N ARG A 203 12.22 5.98 -11.27
CA ARG A 203 12.24 5.02 -10.17
C ARG A 203 13.46 5.22 -9.26
N ALA A 204 14.64 5.46 -9.82
CA ALA A 204 15.85 5.72 -9.04
C ALA A 204 15.68 6.98 -8.19
N ARG A 205 15.16 8.05 -8.76
CA ARG A 205 14.85 9.31 -8.07
C ARG A 205 13.86 9.10 -6.92
N ILE A 206 12.77 8.34 -7.17
CA ILE A 206 11.76 8.02 -6.14
C ILE A 206 12.38 7.24 -4.99
N ILE A 207 13.23 6.26 -5.26
CA ILE A 207 13.91 5.48 -4.22
C ILE A 207 14.76 6.42 -3.34
N THR A 208 15.58 7.27 -3.96
CA THR A 208 16.45 8.22 -3.22
C THR A 208 15.64 9.18 -2.36
N ASP A 209 14.53 9.71 -2.88
CA ASP A 209 13.67 10.62 -2.10
C ASP A 209 12.98 9.92 -0.93
N ILE A 210 12.47 8.69 -1.13
CA ILE A 210 11.89 7.89 -0.05
C ILE A 210 12.94 7.60 1.04
N GLU A 211 14.15 7.19 0.66
CA GLU A 211 15.24 6.92 1.58
C GLU A 211 15.63 8.17 2.38
N GLY A 212 15.71 9.32 1.74
CA GLY A 212 15.97 10.61 2.40
C GLY A 212 14.90 10.97 3.42
N LYS A 213 13.62 10.82 3.07
CA LYS A 213 12.49 11.05 4.00
C LYS A 213 12.51 10.10 5.18
N LEU A 214 12.81 8.82 4.95
CA LEU A 214 12.91 7.82 6.03
C LEU A 214 14.10 8.09 6.96
N ALA A 215 15.23 8.57 6.43
CA ALA A 215 16.36 8.98 7.25
C ALA A 215 16.00 10.17 8.16
N GLY A 216 15.27 11.15 7.65
CA GLY A 216 14.74 12.27 8.44
C GLY A 216 13.79 11.84 9.55
N MET A 217 12.96 10.82 9.32
CA MET A 217 12.04 10.28 10.33
C MET A 217 12.75 9.52 11.47
N LYS A 218 13.91 8.92 11.21
CA LYS A 218 14.72 8.27 12.25
C LYS A 218 15.29 9.27 13.27
N SER A 219 15.66 10.46 12.79
CA SER A 219 16.26 11.51 13.62
C SER A 219 15.26 12.29 14.46
N SER A 220 14.02 12.35 14.04
CA SER A 220 12.98 13.17 14.68
C SER A 220 12.19 12.43 15.74
N GLY A 221 12.69 11.58 16.55
CA GLY A 221 11.98 10.88 17.64
C GLY A 221 10.44 10.90 17.53
N ALA A 222 9.71 9.89 17.89
CA ALA A 222 8.24 9.84 17.70
C ALA A 222 7.57 11.14 18.19
N PRO A 223 6.74 11.82 17.37
CA PRO A 223 6.11 13.07 17.78
C PRO A 223 5.16 12.80 18.95
N GLN A 224 5.54 13.25 20.14
CA GLN A 224 4.75 13.14 21.40
C GLN A 224 3.36 13.79 21.29
N GLY A 225 3.13 14.64 20.28
CA GLY A 225 1.85 15.35 20.09
C GLY A 225 0.71 14.54 19.44
N ILE A 226 0.97 13.36 18.88
CA ILE A 226 -0.05 12.61 18.12
C ILE A 226 -0.99 11.82 19.06
N LEU A 227 -0.51 11.35 20.19
CA LEU A 227 -1.35 10.68 21.18
C LEU A 227 -2.41 11.65 21.76
N ALA A 228 -2.06 12.91 21.98
CA ALA A 228 -2.99 13.93 22.42
C ALA A 228 -4.09 14.25 21.38
N ARG A 229 -3.74 14.26 20.07
CA ARG A 229 -4.72 14.45 18.99
C ARG A 229 -5.66 13.25 18.79
N LEU A 230 -5.20 12.03 19.04
CA LEU A 230 -6.04 10.83 18.98
C LEU A 230 -6.99 10.74 20.18
N GLN A 231 -6.60 11.24 21.34
CA GLN A 231 -7.46 11.33 22.52
C GLN A 231 -8.55 12.39 22.31
N SER A 232 -8.22 13.56 21.73
CA SER A 232 -9.21 14.59 21.40
C SER A 232 -10.20 14.13 20.32
N TRP A 233 -9.75 13.35 19.33
CA TRP A 233 -10.62 12.80 18.30
C TRP A 233 -11.58 11.71 18.83
N ARG A 234 -11.17 10.94 19.85
CA ARG A 234 -12.07 10.01 20.57
C ARG A 234 -13.09 10.74 21.41
N ALA A 235 -12.71 11.80 22.09
CA ALA A 235 -13.60 12.59 22.94
C ALA A 235 -14.67 13.36 22.15
N SER A 236 -14.43 13.68 20.87
CA SER A 236 -15.40 14.37 20.01
C SER A 236 -16.43 13.47 19.34
N ARG A 237 -16.42 12.15 19.61
CA ARG A 237 -17.33 11.15 19.02
C ARG A 237 -18.06 10.28 20.06
N LEU A 238 -17.98 10.63 21.35
CA LEU A 238 -18.85 10.19 22.43
C LEU A 238 -19.88 11.27 22.74
#